data_b69ea58db559c4a6438452c1a0e665f2
#
_entry.id   b69ea58db559c4a6438452c1a0e665f2
#
_cell.length_a   1.000
_cell.length_b   1.000
_cell.length_c   1.000
_cell.angle_alpha   90.00
_cell.angle_beta   90.00
_cell.angle_gamma   90.00
#
_symmetry.space_group_name_H-M   'P 1'
#
loop_
_entity.id
_entity.type
_entity.pdbx_description
1 polymer ?
#
loop_
_entity_poly.entity_id
_entity_poly.type
_entity_poly.pdbx_seq_one_letter_code
_entity_poly.pdbx_strand_id
1 'polypeptide(L)'
;MSDIVLQGRGICTSFGSKRERRQVLFDVDVDVYEGECLAIIGASGSGKSTLTRVLFGLGSADSGEITYRGQTMGKRGSAVRRVLRGQTGLVFQDPFASLDPRWRVARSVEEPLRLHHKGNGNDEIASQAEHALRVVGLDPAVFAARYPMD
;
A
#
# COMPACT_ATOMS: atom_id res chain seq x y z
N MET A 1 16.03 17.72 -11.98
CA MET A 1 15.53 17.59 -10.60
C MET A 1 14.47 16.50 -10.63
N SER A 2 14.55 15.49 -9.76
CA SER A 2 13.53 14.45 -9.71
C SER A 2 12.24 15.05 -9.14
N ASP A 3 11.10 14.69 -9.74
CA ASP A 3 9.79 15.21 -9.32
C ASP A 3 9.35 14.56 -8.00
N ILE A 4 8.73 15.35 -7.12
CA ILE A 4 8.14 14.83 -5.88
C ILE A 4 6.87 14.02 -6.26
N VAL A 5 6.89 12.73 -5.91
CA VAL A 5 5.77 11.83 -6.15
C VAL A 5 4.80 11.83 -4.98
N LEU A 6 5.32 11.78 -3.76
CA LEU A 6 4.51 11.77 -2.54
C LEU A 6 5.12 12.75 -1.54
N GLN A 7 4.29 13.60 -0.96
CA GLN A 7 4.71 14.60 0.01
C GLN A 7 3.77 14.59 1.21
N GLY A 8 4.34 14.68 2.40
CA GLY A 8 3.64 14.97 3.64
C GLY A 8 4.14 16.26 4.26
N ARG A 9 3.27 17.07 4.82
CA ARG A 9 3.60 18.31 5.53
C ARG A 9 2.79 18.41 6.81
N GLY A 10 3.48 18.66 7.91
CA GLY A 10 2.86 18.89 9.22
C GLY A 10 2.05 17.69 9.72
N ILE A 11 2.44 16.47 9.39
CA ILE A 11 1.64 15.28 9.67
C ILE A 11 1.63 14.98 11.16
N CYS A 12 0.44 15.08 11.77
CA CYS A 12 0.20 14.64 13.15
C CYS A 12 -0.80 13.49 13.15
N THR A 13 -0.59 12.50 14.02
CA THR A 13 -1.49 11.37 14.19
C THR A 13 -1.51 10.91 15.63
N SER A 14 -2.71 10.67 16.16
CA SER A 14 -2.91 10.13 17.51
C SER A 14 -3.80 8.89 17.47
N PHE A 15 -3.61 7.99 18.44
CA PHE A 15 -4.44 6.81 18.65
C PHE A 15 -5.07 6.83 20.05
N GLY A 16 -6.15 6.09 20.22
CA GLY A 16 -6.85 5.93 21.47
C GLY A 16 -8.23 6.56 21.49
N SER A 17 -8.90 6.46 22.64
CA SER A 17 -10.22 7.04 22.88
C SER A 17 -10.12 8.55 23.12
N LYS A 18 -11.27 9.25 23.09
CA LYS A 18 -11.30 10.70 23.42
C LYS A 18 -10.69 11.04 24.79
N ARG A 19 -10.67 10.10 25.73
CA ARG A 19 -10.15 10.30 27.11
C ARG A 19 -8.67 9.94 27.25
N GLU A 20 -8.16 9.03 26.40
CA GLU A 20 -6.76 8.56 26.44
C GLU A 20 -6.18 8.57 25.04
N ARG A 21 -5.92 9.78 24.55
CA ARG A 21 -5.38 9.97 23.22
C ARG A 21 -3.85 10.10 23.30
N ARG A 22 -3.14 9.20 22.63
CA ARG A 22 -1.67 9.21 22.55
C ARG A 22 -1.25 9.65 21.17
N GLN A 23 -0.56 10.77 21.08
CA GLN A 23 0.04 11.22 19.82
C GLN A 23 1.26 10.37 19.48
N VAL A 24 1.40 10.01 18.22
CA VAL A 24 2.46 9.14 17.67
C VAL A 24 3.26 9.84 16.59
N LEU A 25 2.64 10.69 15.78
CA LEU A 25 3.34 11.53 14.80
C LEU A 25 3.19 12.99 15.23
N PHE A 26 4.30 13.71 15.20
CA PHE A 26 4.42 15.07 15.67
C PHE A 26 5.01 15.93 14.55
N ASP A 27 4.18 16.65 13.80
CA ASP A 27 4.59 17.63 12.80
C ASP A 27 5.62 17.10 11.80
N VAL A 28 5.33 15.93 11.21
CA VAL A 28 6.29 15.23 10.35
C VAL A 28 6.18 15.73 8.92
N ASP A 29 7.32 16.15 8.38
CA ASP A 29 7.51 16.47 6.97
C ASP A 29 8.28 15.35 6.26
N VAL A 30 7.87 15.01 5.05
CA VAL A 30 8.52 13.99 4.22
C VAL A 30 8.28 14.25 2.74
N ASP A 31 9.31 14.05 1.94
CA ASP A 31 9.26 14.05 0.48
C ASP A 31 9.75 12.71 -0.05
N VAL A 32 9.06 12.19 -1.05
CA VAL A 32 9.47 10.99 -1.81
C VAL A 32 9.55 11.40 -3.27
N TYR A 33 10.74 11.25 -3.85
CA TYR A 33 11.00 11.61 -5.24
C TYR A 33 10.86 10.41 -6.18
N GLU A 34 10.61 10.70 -7.45
CA GLU A 34 10.53 9.64 -8.46
C GLU A 34 11.88 8.93 -8.61
N GLY A 35 11.84 7.58 -8.59
CA GLY A 35 13.03 6.74 -8.67
C GLY A 35 13.87 6.67 -7.39
N GLU A 36 13.45 7.29 -6.29
CA GLU A 36 14.14 7.28 -5.00
C GLU A 36 13.79 6.05 -4.16
N CYS A 37 14.76 5.58 -3.39
CA CYS A 37 14.54 4.64 -2.30
C CYS A 37 14.67 5.35 -0.96
N LEU A 38 13.55 5.71 -0.34
CA LEU A 38 13.51 6.36 0.98
C LEU A 38 13.45 5.34 2.10
N ALA A 39 14.45 5.34 3.00
CA ALA A 39 14.45 4.50 4.19
C ALA A 39 14.00 5.28 5.44
N ILE A 40 13.00 4.74 6.17
CA ILE A 40 12.54 5.29 7.46
C ILE A 40 13.10 4.44 8.58
N ILE A 41 14.04 5.02 9.36
CA ILE A 41 14.78 4.33 10.41
C ILE A 41 14.36 4.89 11.78
N GLY A 42 14.38 4.06 12.82
CA GLY A 42 14.06 4.44 14.19
C GLY A 42 13.75 3.26 15.10
N ALA A 43 13.65 3.49 16.40
CA ALA A 43 13.33 2.47 17.40
C ALA A 43 11.94 1.86 17.18
N SER A 44 11.69 0.70 17.80
CA SER A 44 10.34 0.12 17.81
C SER A 44 9.35 1.07 18.49
N GLY A 45 8.17 1.24 17.90
CA GLY A 45 7.14 2.16 18.43
C GLY A 45 7.35 3.63 18.10
N SER A 46 8.40 4.02 17.32
CA SER A 46 8.65 5.43 16.95
C SER A 46 7.69 6.01 15.90
N GLY A 47 6.72 5.24 15.41
CA GLY A 47 5.71 5.72 14.46
C GLY A 47 5.98 5.43 12.99
N LYS A 48 7.06 4.71 12.61
CA LYS A 48 7.40 4.38 11.21
C LYS A 48 6.25 3.77 10.42
N SER A 49 5.68 2.70 10.94
CA SER A 49 4.53 2.03 10.30
C SER A 49 3.27 2.89 10.27
N THR A 50 3.11 3.77 11.26
CA THR A 50 2.02 4.75 11.28
C THR A 50 2.20 5.77 10.17
N LEU A 51 3.40 6.34 10.04
CA LEU A 51 3.73 7.30 8.97
C LEU A 51 3.48 6.68 7.60
N THR A 52 4.03 5.49 7.34
CA THR A 52 3.84 4.78 6.08
C THR A 52 2.34 4.57 5.78
N ARG A 53 1.57 4.06 6.75
CA ARG A 53 0.12 3.86 6.56
C ARG A 53 -0.63 5.15 6.27
N VAL A 54 -0.26 6.25 6.90
CA VAL A 54 -0.88 7.56 6.70
C VAL A 54 -0.54 8.10 5.31
N LEU A 55 0.73 8.05 4.91
CA LEU A 55 1.18 8.49 3.59
C LEU A 55 0.51 7.75 2.45
N PHE A 56 0.34 6.43 2.56
CA PHE A 56 -0.34 5.62 1.54
C PHE A 56 -1.87 5.57 1.70
N GLY A 57 -2.43 6.42 2.54
CA GLY A 57 -3.89 6.55 2.68
C GLY A 57 -4.59 5.36 3.34
N LEU A 58 -3.84 4.47 4.00
CA LEU A 58 -4.36 3.36 4.80
C LEU A 58 -4.71 3.79 6.22
N GLY A 59 -4.13 4.90 6.68
CA GLY A 59 -4.43 5.59 7.92
C GLY A 59 -5.00 6.98 7.67
N SER A 60 -5.34 7.67 8.78
CA SER A 60 -5.75 9.08 8.77
C SER A 60 -4.79 9.90 9.61
N ALA A 61 -4.40 11.07 9.11
CA ALA A 61 -3.78 12.10 9.92
C ALA A 61 -4.86 12.90 10.69
N ASP A 62 -4.51 13.40 11.86
CA ASP A 62 -5.32 14.35 12.62
C ASP A 62 -5.20 15.75 12.03
N SER A 63 -3.98 16.11 11.60
CA SER A 63 -3.65 17.35 10.91
C SER A 63 -2.50 17.13 9.92
N GLY A 64 -2.22 18.14 9.13
CA GLY A 64 -1.25 18.12 8.07
C GLY A 64 -1.85 17.83 6.72
N GLU A 65 -1.04 17.92 5.70
CA GLU A 65 -1.42 17.72 4.31
C GLU A 65 -0.56 16.64 3.66
N ILE A 66 -1.20 15.82 2.81
CA ILE A 66 -0.51 14.83 1.98
C ILE A 66 -0.89 15.11 0.54
N THR A 67 0.12 15.18 -0.33
CA THR A 67 -0.08 15.31 -1.77
C THR A 67 0.54 14.13 -2.50
N TYR A 68 -0.12 13.70 -3.57
CA TYR A 68 0.38 12.69 -4.50
C TYR A 68 0.42 13.31 -5.89
N ARG A 69 1.61 13.36 -6.50
CA ARG A 69 1.87 14.03 -7.78
C ARG A 69 1.25 15.44 -7.84
N GLY A 70 1.50 16.23 -6.79
CA GLY A 70 1.00 17.61 -6.64
C GLY A 70 -0.50 17.75 -6.35
N GLN A 71 -1.25 16.66 -6.21
CA GLN A 71 -2.67 16.69 -5.89
C GLN A 71 -2.93 16.34 -4.43
N THR A 72 -3.65 17.19 -3.70
CA THR A 72 -3.98 16.95 -2.29
C THR A 72 -4.78 15.67 -2.09
N MET A 73 -4.31 14.83 -1.19
CA MET A 73 -4.96 13.59 -0.79
C MET A 73 -6.11 13.91 0.17
N GLY A 74 -7.29 14.21 -0.37
CA GLY A 74 -8.48 14.53 0.39
C GLY A 74 -8.95 13.45 1.36
N LYS A 75 -10.19 13.59 1.86
CA LYS A 75 -10.84 12.64 2.78
C LYS A 75 -10.90 11.22 2.22
N ARG A 76 -11.21 10.24 3.07
CA ARG A 76 -11.44 8.85 2.68
C ARG A 76 -12.36 8.76 1.46
N GLY A 77 -11.94 8.02 0.43
CA GLY A 77 -12.70 7.85 -0.82
C GLY A 77 -12.41 8.88 -1.91
N SER A 78 -11.53 9.86 -1.69
CA SER A 78 -11.14 10.81 -2.75
C SER A 78 -10.53 10.10 -3.96
N ALA A 79 -10.65 10.73 -5.14
CA ALA A 79 -10.10 10.21 -6.39
C ALA A 79 -8.58 9.99 -6.28
N VAL A 80 -7.86 10.95 -5.68
CA VAL A 80 -6.40 10.88 -5.49
C VAL A 80 -6.00 9.65 -4.66
N ARG A 81 -6.70 9.35 -3.56
CA ARG A 81 -6.45 8.13 -2.77
C ARG A 81 -6.69 6.85 -3.56
N ARG A 82 -7.68 6.85 -4.44
CA ARG A 82 -7.97 5.70 -5.30
C ARG A 82 -6.87 5.47 -6.31
N VAL A 83 -6.39 6.54 -6.94
CA VAL A 83 -5.27 6.48 -7.90
C VAL A 83 -4.00 5.99 -7.19
N LEU A 84 -3.64 6.61 -6.05
CA LEU A 84 -2.48 6.20 -5.26
C LEU A 84 -2.51 4.69 -4.94
N ARG A 85 -3.63 4.19 -4.42
CA ARG A 85 -3.78 2.77 -4.07
C ARG A 85 -3.66 1.83 -5.27
N GLY A 86 -4.15 2.25 -6.44
CA GLY A 86 -4.02 1.46 -7.67
C GLY A 86 -2.60 1.42 -8.23
N GLN A 87 -1.75 2.38 -7.83
CA GLN A 87 -0.37 2.51 -8.31
C GLN A 87 0.68 2.13 -7.24
N THR A 88 0.24 1.66 -6.07
CA THR A 88 1.12 1.34 -4.95
C THR A 88 1.03 -0.14 -4.60
N GLY A 89 2.18 -0.82 -4.56
CA GLY A 89 2.34 -2.13 -3.93
C GLY A 89 2.82 -1.99 -2.49
N LEU A 90 2.25 -2.78 -1.58
CA LEU A 90 2.66 -2.84 -0.18
C LEU A 90 3.09 -4.26 0.19
N VAL A 91 4.29 -4.38 0.74
CA VAL A 91 4.77 -5.62 1.35
C VAL A 91 4.78 -5.42 2.87
N PHE A 92 4.00 -6.22 3.59
CA PHE A 92 3.93 -6.14 5.05
C PHE A 92 5.08 -6.92 5.70
N GLN A 93 5.37 -6.59 6.96
CA GLN A 93 6.41 -7.26 7.75
C GLN A 93 6.15 -8.76 7.91
N ASP A 94 4.88 -9.15 8.01
CA ASP A 94 4.43 -10.54 7.94
C ASP A 94 3.63 -10.74 6.65
N PRO A 95 4.27 -11.19 5.56
CA PRO A 95 3.60 -11.39 4.28
C PRO A 95 2.59 -12.56 4.32
N PHE A 96 2.79 -13.56 5.17
CA PHE A 96 1.87 -14.69 5.29
C PHE A 96 0.50 -14.27 5.84
N ALA A 97 0.47 -13.35 6.82
CA ALA A 97 -0.77 -12.79 7.35
C ALA A 97 -1.55 -11.95 6.31
N SER A 98 -0.94 -11.62 5.18
CA SER A 98 -1.59 -10.85 4.11
C SER A 98 -2.37 -11.72 3.13
N LEU A 99 -2.14 -13.03 3.16
CA LEU A 99 -2.78 -13.99 2.26
C LEU A 99 -3.95 -14.71 2.97
N ASP A 100 -5.08 -14.85 2.28
CA ASP A 100 -6.15 -15.73 2.77
C ASP A 100 -5.73 -17.19 2.54
N PRO A 101 -5.51 -17.99 3.60
CA PRO A 101 -5.03 -19.36 3.48
C PRO A 101 -6.00 -20.30 2.77
N ARG A 102 -7.26 -19.88 2.61
CA ARG A 102 -8.31 -20.62 1.89
C ARG A 102 -8.31 -20.36 0.38
N TRP A 103 -7.54 -19.36 -0.07
CA TRP A 103 -7.46 -19.02 -1.48
C TRP A 103 -6.24 -19.66 -2.12
N ARG A 104 -6.41 -20.11 -3.35
CA ARG A 104 -5.29 -20.55 -4.17
C ARG A 104 -4.41 -19.37 -4.55
N VAL A 105 -3.15 -19.64 -4.80
CA VAL A 105 -2.15 -18.62 -5.19
C VAL A 105 -2.64 -17.82 -6.41
N ALA A 106 -3.15 -18.48 -7.45
CA ALA A 106 -3.71 -17.80 -8.62
C ALA A 106 -4.76 -16.76 -8.21
N ARG A 107 -5.74 -17.13 -7.37
CA ARG A 107 -6.79 -16.23 -6.91
C ARG A 107 -6.24 -15.03 -6.15
N SER A 108 -5.23 -15.25 -5.29
CA SER A 108 -4.60 -14.16 -4.53
C SER A 108 -3.90 -13.16 -5.44
N VAL A 109 -3.28 -13.63 -6.54
CA VAL A 109 -2.63 -12.77 -7.54
C VAL A 109 -3.65 -12.08 -8.45
N GLU A 110 -4.76 -12.73 -8.78
CA GLU A 110 -5.84 -12.17 -9.60
C GLU A 110 -6.65 -11.08 -8.88
N GLU A 111 -6.77 -11.14 -7.55
CA GLU A 111 -7.65 -10.24 -6.80
C GLU A 111 -7.36 -8.75 -7.03
N PRO A 112 -6.11 -8.25 -6.94
CA PRO A 112 -5.83 -6.85 -7.25
C PRO A 112 -6.12 -6.49 -8.71
N LEU A 113 -5.91 -7.42 -9.65
CA LEU A 113 -6.23 -7.21 -11.06
C LEU A 113 -7.75 -7.03 -11.26
N ARG A 114 -8.57 -7.86 -10.61
CA ARG A 114 -10.04 -7.75 -10.63
C ARG A 114 -10.54 -6.44 -10.02
N LEU A 115 -9.89 -5.95 -8.96
CA LEU A 115 -10.29 -4.72 -8.29
C LEU A 115 -9.95 -3.46 -9.08
N HIS A 116 -8.80 -3.44 -9.75
CA HIS A 116 -8.25 -2.24 -10.37
C HIS A 116 -8.48 -2.16 -11.89
N HIS A 117 -8.60 -3.30 -12.57
CA HIS A 117 -8.83 -3.38 -14.02
C HIS A 117 -10.26 -3.78 -14.36
N LYS A 118 -11.21 -2.93 -13.98
CA LYS A 118 -12.63 -3.12 -14.32
C LYS A 118 -12.82 -3.06 -15.84
N GLY A 119 -13.16 -4.19 -16.43
CA GLY A 119 -13.42 -4.32 -17.86
C GLY A 119 -12.57 -5.39 -18.56
N ASN A 120 -11.53 -5.88 -17.90
CA ASN A 120 -10.76 -7.00 -18.42
C ASN A 120 -11.55 -8.31 -18.32
N GLY A 121 -11.50 -9.13 -19.36
CA GLY A 121 -12.08 -10.48 -19.34
C GLY A 121 -11.36 -11.40 -18.35
N ASN A 122 -12.04 -12.46 -17.90
CA ASN A 122 -11.44 -13.42 -16.97
C ASN A 122 -10.15 -14.05 -17.53
N ASP A 123 -10.08 -14.29 -18.82
CA ASP A 123 -8.91 -14.89 -19.48
C ASP A 123 -7.71 -13.93 -19.47
N GLU A 124 -7.95 -12.64 -19.64
CA GLU A 124 -6.90 -11.63 -19.56
C GLU A 124 -6.34 -11.51 -18.14
N ILE A 125 -7.21 -11.51 -17.12
CA ILE A 125 -6.80 -11.47 -15.71
C ILE A 125 -5.97 -12.71 -15.37
N ALA A 126 -6.41 -13.90 -15.79
CA ALA A 126 -5.67 -15.14 -15.58
C ALA A 126 -4.28 -15.09 -16.25
N SER A 127 -4.21 -14.63 -17.50
CA SER A 127 -2.95 -14.47 -18.23
C SER A 127 -1.99 -13.48 -17.54
N GLN A 128 -2.48 -12.34 -17.06
CA GLN A 128 -1.68 -11.39 -16.32
C GLN A 128 -1.19 -11.94 -14.97
N ALA A 129 -2.03 -12.70 -14.26
CA ALA A 129 -1.65 -13.35 -13.02
C ALA A 129 -0.57 -14.42 -13.23
N GLU A 130 -0.68 -15.24 -14.29
CA GLU A 130 0.35 -16.20 -14.66
C GLU A 130 1.65 -15.50 -15.05
N HIS A 131 1.59 -14.40 -15.79
CA HIS A 131 2.76 -13.61 -16.12
C HIS A 131 3.45 -13.08 -14.85
N ALA A 132 2.69 -12.54 -13.89
CA ALA A 132 3.23 -12.06 -12.62
C ALA A 132 3.94 -13.16 -11.83
N LEU A 133 3.38 -14.37 -11.79
CA LEU A 133 4.04 -15.54 -11.17
C LEU A 133 5.37 -15.87 -11.87
N ARG A 134 5.40 -15.92 -13.21
CA ARG A 134 6.64 -16.19 -13.97
C ARG A 134 7.72 -15.15 -13.71
N VAL A 135 7.37 -13.87 -13.60
CA VAL A 135 8.31 -12.77 -13.34
C VAL A 135 9.06 -12.97 -12.02
N VAL A 136 8.39 -13.56 -11.01
CA VAL A 136 9.02 -13.86 -9.71
C VAL A 136 9.59 -15.29 -9.62
N GLY A 137 9.69 -15.99 -10.75
CA GLY A 137 10.28 -17.34 -10.83
C GLY A 137 9.37 -18.48 -10.35
N LEU A 138 8.06 -18.23 -10.20
CA LEU A 138 7.06 -19.22 -9.86
C LEU A 138 6.39 -19.76 -11.13
N ASP A 139 6.58 -21.05 -11.43
CA ASP A 139 5.89 -21.68 -12.58
C ASP A 139 4.38 -21.78 -12.29
N PRO A 140 3.50 -21.14 -13.09
CA PRO A 140 2.06 -21.20 -12.88
C PRO A 140 1.49 -22.61 -12.93
N ALA A 141 2.06 -23.50 -13.75
CA ALA A 141 1.62 -24.89 -13.83
C ALA A 141 1.79 -25.64 -12.50
N VAL A 142 2.76 -25.23 -11.68
CA VAL A 142 3.06 -25.85 -10.38
C VAL A 142 2.38 -25.09 -9.24
N PHE A 143 2.44 -23.75 -9.25
CA PHE A 143 2.08 -22.93 -8.09
C PHE A 143 0.68 -22.34 -8.12
N ALA A 144 0.06 -22.12 -9.29
CA ALA A 144 -1.23 -21.44 -9.38
C ALA A 144 -2.36 -22.13 -8.58
N ALA A 145 -2.35 -23.46 -8.58
CA ALA A 145 -3.36 -24.28 -7.90
C ALA A 145 -3.07 -24.57 -6.43
N ARG A 146 -1.87 -24.23 -5.92
CA ARG A 146 -1.47 -24.43 -4.52
C ARG A 146 -2.12 -23.41 -3.59
N TYR A 147 -2.12 -23.73 -2.31
CA TYR A 147 -2.47 -22.80 -1.24
C TYR A 147 -1.19 -22.14 -0.69
N PRO A 148 -1.31 -20.96 -0.05
CA PRO A 148 -0.13 -20.25 0.49
C PRO A 148 0.70 -21.03 1.52
N MET A 149 0.13 -22.08 2.09
CA MET A 149 0.79 -22.90 3.11
C MET A 149 1.34 -24.26 2.58
N ASP A 150 1.22 -24.50 1.24
CA ASP A 150 1.69 -25.74 0.62
C ASP A 150 3.21 -25.72 0.34
#